data_2351bb96512ed51820dfcc7395086237
#
_entry.id   2351bb96512ed51820dfcc7395086237
#
_cell.length_a   1.000
_cell.length_b   1.000
_cell.length_c   1.000
_cell.angle_alpha   90.00
_cell.angle_beta   90.00
_cell.angle_gamma   90.00
#
_symmetry.space_group_name_H-M   'P 1'
#
loop_
_entity.id
_entity.type
_entity.pdbx_description
1 polymer ?
#
loop_
_entity_poly.entity_id
_entity_poly.type
_entity_poly.pdbx_seq_one_letter_code
_entity_poly.pdbx_strand_id
1 'polypeptide(L)'
;MKLPRPRKIIAEKYVAGLSLFKSVRSPIKLSANESALGPRPKAVKSYNSIGKGFVRYPDSDGTFFRKVLGKKFRLDSNRIILGSGSDQIFELVCKLFLKKGDEVVVTQYSFIIYRIYSRMCGATVKFAKEENFTPSVQSILDCVNRKTRIVFLANPNNPTGTYLDRNEMLELRKRLRSDIL
;
A
#
# COMPACT_ATOMS: atom_id res chain seq x y z
N MET A 1 8.18 31.70 -23.66
CA MET A 1 7.88 30.24 -23.70
C MET A 1 6.83 29.97 -22.64
N LYS A 2 5.64 29.46 -22.99
CA LYS A 2 4.59 29.09 -22.00
C LYS A 2 4.81 27.64 -21.61
N LEU A 3 5.13 27.40 -20.34
CA LEU A 3 5.19 26.04 -19.79
C LEU A 3 3.79 25.39 -19.78
N PRO A 4 3.70 24.07 -19.96
CA PRO A 4 2.44 23.36 -19.83
C PRO A 4 1.89 23.51 -18.40
N ARG A 5 0.58 23.72 -18.30
CA ARG A 5 -0.06 23.80 -16.98
C ARG A 5 -0.19 22.41 -16.38
N PRO A 6 0.14 22.23 -15.09
CA PRO A 6 -0.07 20.96 -14.43
C PRO A 6 -1.56 20.60 -14.40
N ARG A 7 -1.86 19.31 -14.49
CA ARG A 7 -3.23 18.82 -14.35
C ARG A 7 -3.69 19.05 -12.89
N LYS A 8 -4.87 19.66 -12.73
CA LYS A 8 -5.47 19.79 -11.40
C LYS A 8 -5.91 18.41 -10.89
N ILE A 9 -5.32 17.96 -9.80
CA ILE A 9 -5.67 16.71 -9.13
C ILE A 9 -6.35 17.05 -7.81
N ILE A 10 -7.51 16.47 -7.57
CA ILE A 10 -8.24 16.60 -6.30
C ILE A 10 -7.94 15.32 -5.51
N ALA A 11 -6.95 15.41 -4.64
CA ALA A 11 -6.58 14.35 -3.73
C ALA A 11 -6.31 14.94 -2.33
N GLU A 12 -6.51 14.12 -1.30
CA GLU A 12 -6.19 14.51 0.06
C GLU A 12 -4.68 14.66 0.24
N LYS A 13 -4.30 15.57 1.14
CA LYS A 13 -2.91 15.66 1.58
C LYS A 13 -2.65 14.57 2.62
N TYR A 14 -1.61 13.78 2.42
CA TYR A 14 -1.10 12.89 3.46
C TYR A 14 -0.48 13.71 4.60
N VAL A 15 -0.96 13.49 5.81
CA VAL A 15 -0.40 14.09 7.02
C VAL A 15 0.21 12.96 7.86
N ALA A 16 1.53 12.94 7.94
CA ALA A 16 2.25 11.99 8.77
C ALA A 16 2.00 12.25 10.26
N GLY A 17 2.08 11.21 11.07
CA GLY A 17 2.03 11.34 12.53
C GLY A 17 3.19 12.19 13.05
N LEU A 18 2.93 12.93 14.13
CA LEU A 18 3.94 13.78 14.77
C LEU A 18 5.07 12.93 15.35
N SER A 19 6.31 13.36 15.13
CA SER A 19 7.52 12.72 15.65
C SER A 19 8.20 13.53 16.76
N LEU A 20 7.88 14.82 16.89
CA LEU A 20 8.47 15.74 17.84
C LEU A 20 7.40 16.59 18.51
N PHE A 21 7.60 16.88 19.78
CA PHE A 21 6.81 17.84 20.55
C PHE A 21 7.76 18.89 21.15
N LYS A 22 7.44 20.16 21.01
CA LYS A 22 8.31 21.26 21.48
C LYS A 22 8.65 21.20 22.97
N SER A 23 7.77 20.61 23.77
CA SER A 23 7.91 20.52 25.23
C SER A 23 8.52 19.20 25.75
N VAL A 24 8.82 18.23 24.87
CA VAL A 24 9.28 16.91 25.29
C VAL A 24 10.60 16.58 24.59
N ARG A 25 11.66 16.37 25.39
CA ARG A 25 13.01 16.11 24.88
C ARG A 25 13.14 14.77 24.13
N SER A 26 12.41 13.75 24.56
CA SER A 26 12.46 12.40 23.96
C SER A 26 11.06 11.77 24.00
N PRO A 27 10.15 12.15 23.09
CA PRO A 27 8.82 11.57 23.06
C PRO A 27 8.85 10.11 22.60
N ILE A 28 7.99 9.28 23.19
CA ILE A 28 7.72 7.94 22.66
C ILE A 28 6.80 8.11 21.45
N LYS A 29 7.29 7.77 20.27
CA LYS A 29 6.53 7.87 19.01
C LYS A 29 5.66 6.65 18.82
N LEU A 30 4.34 6.82 18.93
CA LEU A 30 3.32 5.80 18.68
C LEU A 30 2.45 6.09 17.44
N SER A 31 2.82 7.12 16.67
CA SER A 31 2.05 7.61 15.52
C SER A 31 2.40 6.94 14.18
N ALA A 32 3.29 5.94 14.19
CA ALA A 32 3.68 5.19 12.99
C ALA A 32 4.05 3.74 13.38
N ASN A 33 3.93 2.82 12.42
CA ASN A 33 4.26 1.41 12.60
C ASN A 33 5.79 1.17 12.49
N GLU A 34 6.55 1.83 13.36
CA GLU A 34 8.01 1.68 13.46
C GLU A 34 8.36 0.58 14.47
N SER A 35 9.48 -0.12 14.22
CA SER A 35 9.96 -1.14 15.16
C SER A 35 10.56 -0.49 16.39
N ALA A 36 9.95 -0.73 17.56
CA ALA A 36 10.50 -0.28 18.86
C ALA A 36 11.85 -0.93 19.19
N LEU A 37 12.17 -2.07 18.59
CA LEU A 37 13.43 -2.80 18.77
C LEU A 37 14.54 -2.35 17.81
N GLY A 38 14.24 -1.42 16.90
CA GLY A 38 15.18 -0.99 15.86
C GLY A 38 15.50 -2.07 14.82
N PRO A 39 16.53 -1.85 14.01
CA PRO A 39 16.95 -2.79 12.98
C PRO A 39 17.71 -3.99 13.59
N ARG A 40 17.59 -5.16 12.96
CA ARG A 40 18.35 -6.32 13.38
C ARG A 40 19.86 -6.10 13.23
N PRO A 41 20.70 -6.55 14.18
CA PRO A 41 22.17 -6.37 14.12
C PRO A 41 22.80 -6.89 12.81
N LYS A 42 22.31 -8.02 12.29
CA LYS A 42 22.77 -8.56 11.00
C LYS A 42 22.48 -7.61 9.83
N ALA A 43 21.34 -6.90 9.84
CA ALA A 43 21.00 -5.94 8.80
C ALA A 43 21.95 -4.72 8.87
N VAL A 44 22.21 -4.22 10.08
CA VAL A 44 23.17 -3.11 10.29
C VAL A 44 24.58 -3.52 9.84
N LYS A 45 25.03 -4.73 10.22
CA LYS A 45 26.34 -5.25 9.79
C LYS A 45 26.42 -5.33 8.26
N SER A 46 25.39 -5.85 7.60
CA SER A 46 25.34 -5.95 6.14
C SER A 46 25.37 -4.57 5.47
N TYR A 47 24.59 -3.62 5.98
CA TYR A 47 24.59 -2.24 5.50
C TYR A 47 26.01 -1.62 5.59
N ASN A 48 26.65 -1.71 6.75
CA ASN A 48 27.98 -1.16 6.98
C ASN A 48 29.08 -1.83 6.11
N SER A 49 28.86 -3.10 5.71
CA SER A 49 29.82 -3.84 4.89
C SER A 49 29.84 -3.41 3.42
N ILE A 50 28.86 -2.64 2.96
CA ILE A 50 28.79 -2.17 1.56
C ILE A 50 29.94 -1.18 1.27
N GLY A 51 30.26 -0.30 2.24
CA GLY A 51 31.39 0.63 2.14
C GLY A 51 31.41 1.39 0.81
N LYS A 52 32.57 1.34 0.11
CA LYS A 52 32.75 2.00 -1.20
C LYS A 52 31.88 1.40 -2.33
N GLY A 53 31.17 0.30 -2.10
CA GLY A 53 30.28 -0.33 -3.08
C GLY A 53 29.09 0.53 -3.47
N PHE A 54 28.73 1.53 -2.67
CA PHE A 54 27.65 2.49 -2.98
C PHE A 54 27.84 3.29 -4.28
N VAL A 55 29.06 3.34 -4.84
CA VAL A 55 29.31 4.03 -6.13
C VAL A 55 28.75 3.27 -7.33
N ARG A 56 28.36 2.01 -7.16
CA ARG A 56 27.86 1.18 -8.25
C ARG A 56 26.34 1.21 -8.30
N TYR A 57 25.80 1.17 -9.50
CA TYR A 57 24.36 0.95 -9.68
C TYR A 57 23.94 -0.39 -9.07
N PRO A 58 22.76 -0.44 -8.44
CA PRO A 58 22.20 -1.72 -8.00
C PRO A 58 21.82 -2.60 -9.20
N ASP A 59 21.57 -3.88 -8.94
CA ASP A 59 20.91 -4.78 -9.88
C ASP A 59 19.54 -4.23 -10.25
N SER A 60 19.39 -3.75 -11.49
CA SER A 60 18.19 -3.05 -11.97
C SER A 60 16.91 -3.88 -11.84
N ASP A 61 17.03 -5.18 -12.03
CA ASP A 61 15.90 -6.12 -11.98
C ASP A 61 15.68 -6.72 -10.59
N GLY A 62 16.62 -6.47 -9.65
CA GLY A 62 16.61 -7.06 -8.33
C GLY A 62 16.60 -8.58 -8.34
N THR A 63 17.22 -9.20 -9.36
CA THR A 63 17.16 -10.64 -9.64
C THR A 63 17.61 -11.47 -8.43
N PHE A 64 18.73 -11.10 -7.81
CA PHE A 64 19.22 -11.78 -6.62
C PHE A 64 18.20 -11.71 -5.47
N PHE A 65 17.68 -10.51 -5.19
CA PHE A 65 16.74 -10.31 -4.09
C PHE A 65 15.41 -11.03 -4.33
N ARG A 66 14.87 -10.99 -5.56
CA ARG A 66 13.66 -11.73 -5.94
C ARG A 66 13.84 -13.25 -5.74
N LYS A 67 15.01 -13.81 -6.11
CA LYS A 67 15.31 -15.24 -5.88
C LYS A 67 15.35 -15.58 -4.39
N VAL A 68 15.96 -14.72 -3.55
CA VAL A 68 16.00 -14.91 -2.09
C VAL A 68 14.60 -14.88 -1.49
N LEU A 69 13.77 -13.92 -1.90
CA LEU A 69 12.37 -13.82 -1.46
C LEU A 69 11.56 -15.03 -1.92
N GLY A 70 11.69 -15.40 -3.20
CA GLY A 70 11.02 -16.58 -3.78
C GLY A 70 11.33 -17.86 -3.01
N LYS A 71 12.60 -18.10 -2.70
CA LYS A 71 13.03 -19.25 -1.87
C LYS A 71 12.44 -19.17 -0.46
N LYS A 72 12.52 -18.01 0.19
CA LYS A 72 12.06 -17.83 1.58
C LYS A 72 10.55 -18.02 1.72
N PHE A 73 9.77 -17.50 0.79
CA PHE A 73 8.31 -17.50 0.85
C PHE A 73 7.65 -18.55 -0.04
N ARG A 74 8.44 -19.40 -0.72
CA ARG A 74 7.96 -20.41 -1.67
C ARG A 74 7.10 -19.80 -2.79
N LEU A 75 7.59 -18.71 -3.35
CA LEU A 75 6.98 -17.98 -4.46
C LEU A 75 7.84 -18.09 -5.70
N ASP A 76 7.23 -18.01 -6.88
CA ASP A 76 7.95 -17.86 -8.14
C ASP A 76 8.61 -16.46 -8.17
N SER A 77 9.94 -16.43 -8.27
CA SER A 77 10.71 -15.18 -8.32
C SER A 77 10.35 -14.29 -9.51
N ASN A 78 9.83 -14.86 -10.61
CA ASN A 78 9.38 -14.09 -11.78
C ASN A 78 8.03 -13.37 -11.54
N ARG A 79 7.34 -13.72 -10.47
CA ARG A 79 6.07 -13.10 -10.05
C ARG A 79 6.25 -12.13 -8.89
N ILE A 80 7.48 -11.71 -8.59
CA ILE A 80 7.81 -10.75 -7.55
C ILE A 80 8.22 -9.44 -8.19
N ILE A 81 7.56 -8.36 -7.78
CA ILE A 81 7.90 -6.98 -8.14
C ILE A 81 8.46 -6.29 -6.91
N LEU A 82 9.55 -5.55 -7.08
CA LEU A 82 10.18 -4.77 -6.02
C LEU A 82 9.83 -3.30 -6.15
N GLY A 83 9.78 -2.60 -5.03
CA GLY A 83 9.53 -1.17 -4.98
C GLY A 83 10.08 -0.53 -3.71
N SER A 84 10.14 0.79 -3.68
CA SER A 84 10.50 1.59 -2.51
C SER A 84 9.34 1.62 -1.51
N GLY A 85 9.14 0.51 -0.83
CA GLY A 85 8.01 0.28 0.06
C GLY A 85 6.70 -0.01 -0.68
N SER A 86 5.65 -0.33 0.09
CA SER A 86 4.32 -0.63 -0.44
C SER A 86 3.69 0.56 -1.18
N ASP A 87 4.04 1.78 -0.81
CA ASP A 87 3.48 2.99 -1.43
C ASP A 87 3.78 3.04 -2.93
N GLN A 88 5.02 2.72 -3.34
CA GLN A 88 5.36 2.66 -4.75
C GLN A 88 4.61 1.53 -5.47
N ILE A 89 4.39 0.41 -4.81
CA ILE A 89 3.61 -0.69 -5.39
C ILE A 89 2.16 -0.26 -5.62
N PHE A 90 1.54 0.44 -4.65
CA PHE A 90 0.18 0.97 -4.83
C PHE A 90 0.11 1.99 -5.98
N GLU A 91 1.10 2.87 -6.09
CA GLU A 91 1.20 3.81 -7.20
C GLU A 91 1.28 3.08 -8.56
N LEU A 92 2.16 2.08 -8.67
CA LEU A 92 2.31 1.30 -9.90
C LEU A 92 1.04 0.54 -10.26
N VAL A 93 0.40 -0.11 -9.29
CA VAL A 93 -0.89 -0.81 -9.49
C VAL A 93 -1.94 0.17 -10.00
N CYS A 94 -2.09 1.34 -9.36
CA CYS A 94 -3.05 2.34 -9.83
C CYS A 94 -2.75 2.82 -11.25
N LYS A 95 -1.48 3.10 -11.58
CA LYS A 95 -1.08 3.56 -12.91
C LYS A 95 -1.31 2.52 -14.01
N LEU A 96 -1.13 1.24 -13.70
CA LEU A 96 -1.29 0.15 -14.67
C LEU A 96 -2.75 -0.22 -14.91
N PHE A 97 -3.59 -0.19 -13.88
CA PHE A 97 -4.93 -0.77 -13.93
C PHE A 97 -6.07 0.25 -13.90
N LEU A 98 -5.78 1.54 -13.68
CA LEU A 98 -6.81 2.58 -13.57
C LEU A 98 -6.68 3.64 -14.64
N LYS A 99 -7.84 4.10 -15.10
CA LYS A 99 -8.02 5.27 -15.95
C LYS A 99 -9.19 6.13 -15.46
N LYS A 100 -9.32 7.32 -16.01
CA LYS A 100 -10.46 8.21 -15.72
C LYS A 100 -11.79 7.48 -15.99
N GLY A 101 -12.68 7.50 -14.99
CA GLY A 101 -13.99 6.86 -15.03
C GLY A 101 -14.06 5.47 -14.42
N ASP A 102 -12.93 4.85 -14.14
CA ASP A 102 -12.90 3.60 -13.34
C ASP A 102 -13.23 3.88 -11.87
N GLU A 103 -13.58 2.84 -11.13
CA GLU A 103 -13.88 2.91 -9.71
C GLU A 103 -12.99 1.97 -8.91
N VAL A 104 -12.67 2.41 -7.70
CA VAL A 104 -11.88 1.67 -6.72
C VAL A 104 -12.69 1.59 -5.42
N VAL A 105 -12.75 0.42 -4.83
CA VAL A 105 -13.36 0.21 -3.51
C VAL A 105 -12.27 0.16 -2.45
N VAL A 106 -12.47 0.91 -1.38
CA VAL A 106 -11.65 0.89 -0.17
C VAL A 106 -12.55 0.81 1.05
N THR A 107 -12.05 0.33 2.18
CA THR A 107 -12.80 0.39 3.42
C THR A 107 -12.76 1.80 4.02
N GLN A 108 -13.76 2.16 4.81
CA GLN A 108 -13.99 3.54 5.27
C GLN A 108 -12.79 4.13 6.01
N TYR A 109 -12.17 3.35 6.89
CA TYR A 109 -11.02 3.74 7.69
C TYR A 109 -9.71 3.16 7.19
N SER A 110 -9.62 2.84 5.88
CA SER A 110 -8.41 2.30 5.29
C SER A 110 -7.29 3.33 5.14
N PHE A 111 -6.11 2.81 4.86
CA PHE A 111 -4.92 3.63 4.63
C PHE A 111 -5.15 4.64 3.50
N ILE A 112 -4.92 5.91 3.81
CA ILE A 112 -5.23 7.05 2.93
C ILE A 112 -4.57 6.96 1.55
N ILE A 113 -3.43 6.29 1.44
CA ILE A 113 -2.63 6.20 0.22
C ILE A 113 -3.41 5.52 -0.92
N TYR A 114 -4.25 4.53 -0.64
CA TYR A 114 -5.09 3.88 -1.66
C TYR A 114 -5.93 4.87 -2.44
N ARG A 115 -6.61 5.77 -1.71
CA ARG A 115 -7.49 6.78 -2.33
C ARG A 115 -6.72 7.90 -2.99
N ILE A 116 -5.54 8.28 -2.48
CA ILE A 116 -4.68 9.30 -3.10
C ILE A 116 -4.26 8.83 -4.50
N TYR A 117 -3.62 7.67 -4.62
CA TYR A 117 -3.17 7.19 -5.93
C TYR A 117 -4.31 6.87 -6.88
N SER A 118 -5.42 6.32 -6.39
CA SER A 118 -6.61 6.11 -7.22
C SER A 118 -7.13 7.41 -7.83
N ARG A 119 -7.25 8.48 -7.04
CA ARG A 119 -7.69 9.79 -7.52
C ARG A 119 -6.68 10.45 -8.44
N MET A 120 -5.39 10.25 -8.20
CA MET A 120 -4.33 10.72 -9.12
C MET A 120 -4.48 10.13 -10.52
N CYS A 121 -4.96 8.89 -10.62
CA CYS A 121 -5.27 8.24 -11.91
C CYS A 121 -6.63 8.65 -12.50
N GLY A 122 -7.43 9.46 -11.79
CA GLY A 122 -8.75 9.92 -12.21
C GLY A 122 -9.86 8.91 -11.92
N ALA A 123 -9.61 7.92 -11.09
CA ALA A 123 -10.63 6.97 -10.65
C ALA A 123 -11.48 7.56 -9.51
N THR A 124 -12.72 7.08 -9.42
CA THR A 124 -13.65 7.40 -8.32
C THR A 124 -13.44 6.39 -7.20
N VAL A 125 -13.31 6.87 -5.97
CA VAL A 125 -13.18 6.01 -4.79
C VAL A 125 -14.53 5.81 -4.13
N LYS A 126 -14.91 4.55 -3.92
CA LYS A 126 -16.09 4.10 -3.17
C LYS A 126 -15.65 3.60 -1.81
N PHE A 127 -16.39 3.94 -0.78
CA PHE A 127 -16.07 3.59 0.60
C PHE A 127 -17.05 2.53 1.10
N ALA A 128 -16.54 1.32 1.36
CA ALA A 128 -17.29 0.28 2.06
C ALA A 128 -17.44 0.68 3.53
N LYS A 129 -18.67 0.70 4.03
CA LYS A 129 -18.96 1.03 5.42
C LYS A 129 -18.35 0.01 6.37
N GLU A 130 -17.93 0.48 7.53
CA GLU A 130 -17.39 -0.35 8.60
C GLU A 130 -18.26 -0.21 9.85
N GLU A 131 -18.51 -1.31 10.53
CA GLU A 131 -19.15 -1.37 11.83
C GLU A 131 -18.08 -1.66 12.88
N ASN A 132 -17.99 -0.85 13.92
CA ASN A 132 -16.95 -0.96 14.95
C ASN A 132 -15.53 -1.07 14.34
N PHE A 133 -15.25 -0.24 13.32
CA PHE A 133 -13.98 -0.22 12.58
C PHE A 133 -13.63 -1.51 11.84
N THR A 134 -14.60 -2.38 11.62
CA THR A 134 -14.40 -3.66 10.92
C THR A 134 -15.26 -3.68 9.64
N PRO A 135 -14.67 -3.89 8.47
CA PRO A 135 -15.44 -4.08 7.25
C PRO A 135 -16.14 -5.42 7.26
N SER A 136 -17.22 -5.54 6.50
CA SER A 136 -17.82 -6.83 6.18
C SER A 136 -17.64 -7.17 4.71
N VAL A 137 -17.67 -8.46 4.38
CA VAL A 137 -17.66 -8.92 2.98
C VAL A 137 -18.79 -8.27 2.21
N GLN A 138 -19.98 -8.20 2.80
CA GLN A 138 -21.16 -7.63 2.15
C GLN A 138 -20.99 -6.13 1.90
N SER A 139 -20.50 -5.34 2.87
CA SER A 139 -20.30 -3.90 2.69
C SER A 139 -19.31 -3.57 1.57
N ILE A 140 -18.29 -4.42 1.37
CA ILE A 140 -17.34 -4.28 0.27
C ILE A 140 -18.04 -4.58 -1.07
N LEU A 141 -18.77 -5.69 -1.14
CA LEU A 141 -19.47 -6.12 -2.36
C LEU A 141 -20.57 -5.15 -2.79
N ASP A 142 -21.26 -4.51 -1.86
CA ASP A 142 -22.28 -3.50 -2.14
C ASP A 142 -21.71 -2.27 -2.87
N CYS A 143 -20.43 -2.02 -2.70
CA CYS A 143 -19.72 -0.94 -3.41
C CYS A 143 -19.24 -1.35 -4.81
N VAL A 144 -19.28 -2.64 -5.15
CA VAL A 144 -18.73 -3.16 -6.40
C VAL A 144 -19.75 -3.04 -7.53
N ASN A 145 -19.31 -2.55 -8.67
CA ASN A 145 -20.13 -2.46 -9.89
C ASN A 145 -19.27 -2.69 -11.15
N ARG A 146 -19.85 -2.48 -12.35
CA ARG A 146 -19.16 -2.72 -13.63
C ARG A 146 -17.92 -1.84 -13.86
N LYS A 147 -17.81 -0.68 -13.18
CA LYS A 147 -16.66 0.24 -13.28
C LYS A 147 -15.56 -0.09 -12.29
N THR A 148 -15.82 -0.95 -11.30
CA THR A 148 -14.83 -1.33 -10.29
C THR A 148 -13.71 -2.14 -10.93
N ARG A 149 -12.46 -1.71 -10.69
CA ARG A 149 -11.24 -2.36 -11.18
C ARG A 149 -10.37 -2.91 -10.06
N ILE A 150 -10.36 -2.21 -8.92
CA ILE A 150 -9.50 -2.57 -7.79
C ILE A 150 -10.32 -2.52 -6.50
N VAL A 151 -10.09 -3.48 -5.61
CA VAL A 151 -10.50 -3.44 -4.22
C VAL A 151 -9.24 -3.44 -3.37
N PHE A 152 -8.96 -2.33 -2.67
CA PHE A 152 -7.87 -2.29 -1.70
C PHE A 152 -8.40 -2.66 -0.31
N LEU A 153 -7.82 -3.70 0.25
CA LEU A 153 -8.13 -4.21 1.58
C LEU A 153 -6.84 -4.48 2.33
N ALA A 154 -6.57 -3.70 3.37
CA ALA A 154 -5.52 -4.03 4.33
C ALA A 154 -6.05 -5.05 5.35
N ASN A 155 -5.34 -6.15 5.55
CA ASN A 155 -5.76 -7.20 6.48
C ASN A 155 -4.55 -7.78 7.24
N PRO A 156 -4.35 -7.46 8.53
CA PRO A 156 -5.13 -6.52 9.35
C PRO A 156 -5.13 -5.09 8.83
N ASN A 157 -6.22 -4.35 9.10
CA ASN A 157 -6.38 -2.99 8.59
C ASN A 157 -5.42 -1.99 9.27
N ASN A 158 -4.92 -1.05 8.48
CA ASN A 158 -4.18 0.10 8.96
C ASN A 158 -5.08 1.34 8.82
N PRO A 159 -5.45 2.06 9.93
CA PRO A 159 -4.83 2.01 11.26
C PRO A 159 -5.58 1.20 12.32
N THR A 160 -6.75 0.62 12.04
CA THR A 160 -7.69 0.10 13.05
C THR A 160 -7.21 -1.20 13.72
N GLY A 161 -6.40 -2.00 13.01
CA GLY A 161 -5.94 -3.31 13.47
C GLY A 161 -6.99 -4.42 13.38
N THR A 162 -8.22 -4.09 13.01
CA THR A 162 -9.29 -5.07 12.75
C THR A 162 -9.03 -5.86 11.49
N TYR A 163 -9.62 -7.04 11.35
CA TYR A 163 -9.35 -7.91 10.22
C TYR A 163 -10.57 -8.77 9.85
N LEU A 164 -10.61 -9.19 8.60
CA LEU A 164 -11.45 -10.27 8.12
C LEU A 164 -10.70 -11.59 8.34
N ASP A 165 -11.40 -12.61 8.78
CA ASP A 165 -10.82 -13.93 8.94
C ASP A 165 -10.53 -14.60 7.57
N ARG A 166 -9.92 -15.81 7.61
CA ARG A 166 -9.57 -16.52 6.38
C ARG A 166 -10.80 -16.88 5.55
N ASN A 167 -11.92 -17.26 6.18
CA ASN A 167 -13.12 -17.69 5.47
C ASN A 167 -13.78 -16.48 4.80
N GLU A 168 -13.87 -15.37 5.50
CA GLU A 168 -14.36 -14.09 4.98
C GLU A 168 -13.53 -13.61 3.79
N MET A 169 -12.19 -13.70 3.87
CA MET A 169 -11.28 -13.35 2.77
C MET A 169 -11.49 -14.24 1.54
N LEU A 170 -11.68 -15.55 1.75
CA LEU A 170 -11.97 -16.49 0.67
C LEU A 170 -13.34 -16.24 0.06
N GLU A 171 -14.35 -15.96 0.88
CA GLU A 171 -15.68 -15.58 0.44
C GLU A 171 -15.66 -14.31 -0.40
N LEU A 172 -15.00 -13.26 0.09
CA LEU A 172 -14.84 -12.02 -0.67
C LEU A 172 -14.24 -12.30 -2.04
N ARG A 173 -13.11 -13.02 -2.12
CA ARG A 173 -12.45 -13.34 -3.40
C ARG A 173 -13.36 -14.16 -4.32
N LYS A 174 -14.09 -15.12 -3.80
CA LYS A 174 -15.02 -15.97 -4.57
C LYS A 174 -16.17 -15.16 -5.17
N ARG A 175 -16.69 -14.18 -4.44
CA ARG A 175 -17.84 -13.36 -4.85
C ARG A 175 -17.46 -12.16 -5.71
N LEU A 176 -16.22 -11.70 -5.65
CA LEU A 176 -15.69 -10.68 -6.55
C LEU A 176 -15.57 -11.21 -7.98
N ARG A 177 -15.93 -10.39 -8.96
CA ARG A 177 -15.65 -10.70 -10.38
C ARG A 177 -14.17 -10.98 -10.58
N SER A 178 -13.87 -11.88 -11.51
CA SER A 178 -12.48 -12.31 -11.81
C SER A 178 -11.59 -11.21 -12.38
N ASP A 179 -12.17 -10.17 -12.99
CA ASP A 179 -11.49 -9.02 -13.58
C ASP A 179 -11.22 -7.87 -12.60
N ILE A 180 -11.52 -8.05 -11.32
CA ILE A 180 -11.19 -7.11 -10.24
C ILE A 180 -9.91 -7.57 -9.53
N LEU A 181 -8.94 -6.65 -9.45
CA LEU A 181 -7.72 -6.83 -8.69
C LEU A 181 -7.94 -6.55 -7.21
#